data_69588644ce4711b44a611e0977595f1e
#
_entry.id   69588644ce4711b44a611e0977595f1e
#
_cell.length_a   1.000
_cell.length_b   1.000
_cell.length_c   1.000
_cell.angle_alpha   90.00
_cell.angle_beta   90.00
_cell.angle_gamma   90.00
#
_symmetry.space_group_name_H-M   'P 1'
#
loop_
_entity.id
_entity.type
_entity.pdbx_description
1 polymer ?
#
loop_
_entity_poly.entity_id
_entity_poly.type
_entity_poly.pdbx_seq_one_letter_code
_entity_poly.pdbx_strand_id
1 'polypeptide(L)'
;MKCVTEEKCTPPHYRGYFEKYTENILYRNYPITYISWQEAENYCEIHQGTLPTESQWMAAAGITFGIRYPWGDEEPNFALANYDGFYQGLTPAGWLPQGASPYGVLDMAGNVREWTLDPYSSDDNMGGDTDRILKGGSSSDYPQTLEITAFQWHSEKSAGFNRGFRCVYTADSVGTK
;
A
#
# COMPACT_ATOMS: atom_id res chain seq x y z
N MET A 1 -5.71 -15.89 -1.98
CA MET A 1 -7.08 -15.49 -2.34
C MET A 1 -8.15 -16.41 -1.78
N LYS A 2 -7.79 -17.10 -0.75
CA LYS A 2 -8.68 -18.02 -0.03
C LYS A 2 -9.98 -17.35 0.42
N CYS A 3 -9.91 -16.05 0.87
CA CYS A 3 -11.11 -15.36 1.32
C CYS A 3 -12.16 -15.12 0.23
N VAL A 4 -11.76 -14.90 -1.03
CA VAL A 4 -12.71 -14.74 -2.15
C VAL A 4 -13.37 -16.07 -2.50
N THR A 5 -12.59 -17.16 -2.52
CA THR A 5 -13.14 -18.52 -2.79
C THR A 5 -14.04 -19.03 -1.66
N GLU A 6 -13.85 -18.53 -0.43
CA GLU A 6 -14.69 -18.83 0.73
C GLU A 6 -15.84 -17.83 0.89
N GLU A 7 -16.09 -16.95 -0.09
CA GLU A 7 -17.13 -15.91 -0.08
C GLU A 7 -17.04 -14.93 1.13
N LYS A 8 -15.88 -14.82 1.76
CA LYS A 8 -15.64 -13.95 2.92
C LYS A 8 -15.25 -12.53 2.53
N CYS A 9 -14.71 -12.34 1.33
CA CYS A 9 -14.39 -11.02 0.79
C CYS A 9 -14.76 -10.92 -0.68
N THR A 10 -15.03 -9.70 -1.14
CA THR A 10 -15.33 -9.41 -2.55
C THR A 10 -14.05 -9.40 -3.38
N PRO A 11 -14.07 -9.88 -4.65
CA PRO A 11 -12.95 -9.70 -5.55
C PRO A 11 -12.79 -8.22 -5.92
N PRO A 12 -11.57 -7.78 -6.29
CA PRO A 12 -11.35 -6.42 -6.79
C PRO A 12 -12.28 -6.04 -7.94
N HIS A 13 -12.61 -4.76 -8.04
CA HIS A 13 -13.59 -4.22 -8.99
C HIS A 13 -13.31 -4.55 -10.46
N TYR A 14 -12.04 -4.74 -10.85
CA TYR A 14 -11.66 -5.03 -12.23
C TYR A 14 -11.32 -6.52 -12.41
N ARG A 15 -12.30 -7.32 -12.78
CA ARG A 15 -12.18 -8.78 -12.91
C ARG A 15 -11.04 -9.23 -13.84
N GLY A 16 -10.84 -8.62 -15.00
CA GLY A 16 -9.80 -9.02 -15.95
C GLY A 16 -8.37 -8.83 -15.39
N TYR A 17 -8.18 -7.83 -14.53
CA TYR A 17 -6.93 -7.67 -13.79
C TYR A 17 -6.79 -8.73 -12.70
N PHE A 18 -7.88 -9.00 -11.98
CA PHE A 18 -7.93 -10.02 -10.95
C PHE A 18 -7.52 -11.40 -11.49
N GLU A 19 -8.14 -11.87 -12.58
CA GLU A 19 -7.81 -13.15 -13.22
C GLU A 19 -6.33 -13.24 -13.60
N LYS A 20 -5.77 -12.18 -14.21
CA LYS A 20 -4.36 -12.13 -14.59
C LYS A 20 -3.40 -12.32 -13.40
N TYR A 21 -3.68 -11.63 -12.28
CA TYR A 21 -2.76 -11.58 -11.13
C TYR A 21 -3.05 -12.63 -10.07
N THR A 22 -4.21 -13.23 -10.05
CA THR A 22 -4.61 -14.20 -9.02
C THR A 22 -4.58 -15.64 -9.48
N GLU A 23 -4.86 -15.90 -10.75
CA GLU A 23 -4.88 -17.24 -11.34
C GLU A 23 -3.54 -17.64 -11.95
N ASN A 24 -2.73 -16.63 -12.33
CA ASN A 24 -1.42 -16.89 -12.89
C ASN A 24 -0.34 -16.92 -11.81
N ILE A 25 0.30 -18.08 -11.64
CA ILE A 25 1.38 -18.35 -10.68
C ILE A 25 2.52 -17.31 -10.77
N LEU A 26 2.77 -16.72 -11.94
CA LEU A 26 3.81 -15.74 -12.17
C LEU A 26 3.55 -14.40 -11.44
N TYR A 27 2.28 -14.11 -11.13
CA TYR A 27 1.88 -12.84 -10.49
C TYR A 27 1.46 -13.00 -9.02
N ARG A 28 1.56 -14.20 -8.45
CA ARG A 28 1.09 -14.46 -7.08
C ARG A 28 1.75 -13.60 -5.99
N ASN A 29 2.95 -13.07 -6.28
CA ASN A 29 3.70 -12.21 -5.37
C ASN A 29 3.57 -10.73 -5.69
N TYR A 30 2.74 -10.36 -6.67
CA TYR A 30 2.49 -8.95 -6.98
C TYR A 30 1.46 -8.36 -6.01
N PRO A 31 1.53 -7.05 -5.73
CA PRO A 31 0.52 -6.40 -4.92
C PRO A 31 -0.85 -6.49 -5.59
N ILE A 32 -1.88 -6.67 -4.78
CA ILE A 32 -3.26 -6.56 -5.26
C ILE A 32 -3.61 -5.09 -5.48
N THR A 33 -4.26 -4.78 -6.59
CA THR A 33 -4.73 -3.44 -6.94
C THR A 33 -6.19 -3.45 -7.41
N TYR A 34 -6.72 -2.29 -7.81
CA TYR A 34 -8.14 -2.11 -8.11
C TYR A 34 -9.06 -2.46 -6.93
N ILE A 35 -8.58 -2.19 -5.73
CA ILE A 35 -9.29 -2.43 -4.48
C ILE A 35 -9.63 -1.09 -3.82
N SER A 36 -10.89 -0.96 -3.39
CA SER A 36 -11.35 0.18 -2.61
C SER A 36 -10.85 0.10 -1.16
N TRP A 37 -10.93 1.22 -0.44
CA TRP A 37 -10.58 1.27 0.98
C TRP A 37 -11.41 0.26 1.80
N GLN A 38 -12.72 0.21 1.57
CA GLN A 38 -13.60 -0.70 2.30
C GLN A 38 -13.26 -2.18 2.06
N GLU A 39 -12.90 -2.54 0.82
CA GLU A 39 -12.48 -3.92 0.51
C GLU A 39 -11.15 -4.26 1.15
N ALA A 40 -10.21 -3.30 1.19
CA ALA A 40 -8.93 -3.46 1.85
C ALA A 40 -9.10 -3.65 3.36
N GLU A 41 -9.91 -2.82 4.01
CA GLU A 41 -10.22 -2.93 5.44
C GLU A 41 -10.90 -4.26 5.76
N ASN A 42 -11.95 -4.63 5.04
CA ASN A 42 -12.63 -5.91 5.21
C ASN A 42 -11.66 -7.11 5.08
N TYR A 43 -10.72 -7.04 4.13
CA TYR A 43 -9.70 -8.08 3.99
C TYR A 43 -8.83 -8.18 5.25
N CYS A 44 -8.36 -7.06 5.78
CA CYS A 44 -7.53 -7.04 6.98
C CYS A 44 -8.31 -7.58 8.19
N GLU A 45 -9.56 -7.15 8.40
CA GLU A 45 -10.43 -7.61 9.49
C GLU A 45 -10.68 -9.12 9.47
N ILE A 46 -10.98 -9.70 8.29
CA ILE A 46 -11.16 -11.15 8.11
C ILE A 46 -9.90 -11.92 8.56
N HIS A 47 -8.73 -11.31 8.40
CA HIS A 47 -7.45 -11.89 8.79
C HIS A 47 -6.98 -11.43 10.18
N GLN A 48 -7.88 -10.87 11.00
CA GLN A 48 -7.62 -10.43 12.38
C GLN A 48 -6.61 -9.26 12.49
N GLY A 49 -6.55 -8.43 11.46
CA GLY A 49 -5.77 -7.21 11.40
C GLY A 49 -6.65 -6.01 11.06
N THR A 50 -6.02 -4.89 10.77
CA THR A 50 -6.66 -3.66 10.28
C THR A 50 -5.71 -2.97 9.30
N LEU A 51 -6.19 -1.99 8.55
CA LEU A 51 -5.30 -1.08 7.84
C LEU A 51 -4.43 -0.31 8.86
N PRO A 52 -3.18 0.05 8.52
CA PRO A 52 -2.39 0.91 9.39
C PRO A 52 -3.01 2.30 9.49
N THR A 53 -2.92 2.94 10.65
CA THR A 53 -3.08 4.40 10.69
C THR A 53 -1.93 5.06 9.93
N GLU A 54 -2.11 6.31 9.49
CA GLU A 54 -1.03 7.07 8.85
C GLU A 54 0.22 7.11 9.74
N SER A 55 0.06 7.35 11.03
CA SER A 55 1.16 7.37 11.99
C SER A 55 1.86 6.01 12.14
N GLN A 56 1.12 4.90 12.13
CA GLN A 56 1.70 3.55 12.14
C GLN A 56 2.46 3.26 10.85
N TRP A 57 1.90 3.67 9.70
CA TRP A 57 2.55 3.51 8.42
C TRP A 57 3.88 4.29 8.37
N MET A 58 3.85 5.58 8.76
CA MET A 58 5.06 6.42 8.82
C MET A 58 6.09 5.88 9.81
N ALA A 59 5.65 5.37 10.96
CA ALA A 59 6.56 4.74 11.92
C ALA A 59 7.27 3.53 11.30
N ALA A 60 6.53 2.64 10.61
CA ALA A 60 7.10 1.49 9.90
C ALA A 60 8.05 1.89 8.76
N ALA A 61 7.78 3.02 8.10
CA ALA A 61 8.64 3.61 7.09
C ALA A 61 9.94 4.23 7.66
N GLY A 62 9.98 4.54 8.97
CA GLY A 62 11.18 5.05 9.62
C GLY A 62 11.15 6.54 9.98
N ILE A 63 9.98 7.19 10.01
CA ILE A 63 9.87 8.63 10.35
C ILE A 63 10.55 8.98 11.68
N THR A 64 10.56 8.06 12.65
CA THR A 64 11.17 8.25 13.97
C THR A 64 12.70 8.39 13.93
N PHE A 65 13.33 8.02 12.82
CA PHE A 65 14.76 8.21 12.60
C PHE A 65 15.11 9.57 11.99
N GLY A 66 14.10 10.38 11.64
CA GLY A 66 14.30 11.69 11.02
C GLY A 66 14.80 11.63 9.57
N ILE A 67 14.59 10.49 8.90
CA ILE A 67 14.98 10.24 7.50
C ILE A 67 13.87 10.64 6.54
N ARG A 68 14.25 11.00 5.32
CA ARG A 68 13.34 11.47 4.28
C ARG A 68 12.61 10.34 3.57
N TYR A 69 13.32 9.27 3.23
CA TYR A 69 12.80 8.10 2.56
C TYR A 69 12.96 6.85 3.43
N PRO A 70 12.25 5.74 3.16
CA PRO A 70 12.38 4.52 3.97
C PRO A 70 13.82 4.00 4.09
N TRP A 71 14.64 4.15 3.06
CA TRP A 71 16.05 3.72 3.02
C TRP A 71 17.04 4.76 3.57
N GLY A 72 16.60 5.96 3.95
CA GLY A 72 17.46 7.07 4.44
C GLY A 72 17.26 8.36 3.65
N ASP A 73 18.32 9.14 3.50
CA ASP A 73 18.30 10.47 2.85
C ASP A 73 18.86 10.46 1.42
N GLU A 74 19.30 9.30 0.92
CA GLU A 74 19.74 9.15 -0.46
C GLU A 74 18.58 9.41 -1.42
N GLU A 75 18.83 10.21 -2.49
CA GLU A 75 17.83 10.46 -3.53
C GLU A 75 17.34 9.15 -4.17
N PRO A 76 16.04 9.05 -4.51
CA PRO A 76 15.47 7.86 -5.11
C PRO A 76 16.19 7.41 -6.37
N ASN A 77 16.43 6.12 -6.45
CA ASN A 77 16.88 5.46 -7.67
C ASN A 77 16.13 4.13 -7.87
N PHE A 78 16.23 3.54 -9.04
CA PHE A 78 15.43 2.37 -9.41
C PHE A 78 15.88 1.06 -8.73
N ALA A 79 16.99 1.05 -7.99
CA ALA A 79 17.36 -0.08 -7.12
C ALA A 79 16.67 0.00 -5.75
N LEU A 80 16.15 1.18 -5.37
CA LEU A 80 15.52 1.45 -4.08
C LEU A 80 13.98 1.38 -4.15
N ALA A 81 13.37 1.86 -5.26
CA ALA A 81 11.93 1.93 -5.40
C ALA A 81 11.48 1.77 -6.86
N ASN A 82 10.24 1.29 -7.04
CA ASN A 82 9.56 1.26 -8.33
C ASN A 82 8.70 2.52 -8.48
N TYR A 83 9.14 3.46 -9.33
CA TYR A 83 8.47 4.75 -9.58
C TYR A 83 8.75 5.24 -11.01
N ASP A 84 8.14 6.34 -11.41
CA ASP A 84 8.33 7.05 -12.70
C ASP A 84 8.20 6.15 -13.94
N GLY A 85 7.42 5.07 -13.83
CA GLY A 85 7.17 4.15 -14.94
C GLY A 85 8.35 3.30 -15.38
N PHE A 86 9.49 3.33 -14.67
CA PHE A 86 10.74 2.68 -15.09
C PHE A 86 10.57 1.19 -15.37
N TYR A 87 9.90 0.45 -14.50
CA TYR A 87 9.65 -0.99 -14.67
C TYR A 87 8.42 -1.29 -15.53
N GLN A 88 7.80 -0.28 -16.16
CA GLN A 88 6.63 -0.40 -17.03
C GLN A 88 5.42 -1.08 -16.36
N GLY A 89 5.32 -1.00 -15.03
CA GLY A 89 4.24 -1.55 -14.25
C GLY A 89 4.64 -1.89 -12.83
N LEU A 90 3.86 -2.76 -12.21
CA LEU A 90 4.12 -3.24 -10.85
C LEU A 90 5.29 -4.23 -10.84
N THR A 91 6.00 -4.28 -9.71
CA THR A 91 6.99 -5.32 -9.41
C THR A 91 6.45 -6.28 -8.36
N PRO A 92 6.99 -7.51 -8.26
CA PRO A 92 6.68 -8.40 -7.14
C PRO A 92 6.98 -7.72 -5.80
N ALA A 93 6.18 -7.97 -4.79
CA ALA A 93 6.45 -7.49 -3.45
C ALA A 93 7.83 -7.97 -2.95
N GLY A 94 8.62 -7.05 -2.39
CA GLY A 94 9.97 -7.31 -1.91
C GLY A 94 11.04 -7.41 -2.99
N TRP A 95 10.74 -7.03 -4.23
CA TRP A 95 11.69 -7.11 -5.34
C TRP A 95 12.92 -6.21 -5.18
N LEU A 96 12.77 -5.10 -4.47
CA LEU A 96 13.81 -4.07 -4.27
C LEU A 96 14.25 -4.01 -2.78
N PRO A 97 15.05 -4.98 -2.31
CA PRO A 97 15.38 -5.11 -0.88
C PRO A 97 16.25 -3.96 -0.34
N GLN A 98 16.92 -3.21 -1.22
CA GLN A 98 17.71 -2.04 -0.81
C GLN A 98 16.83 -0.86 -0.38
N GLY A 99 15.56 -0.84 -0.78
CA GLY A 99 14.56 0.16 -0.37
C GLY A 99 13.90 -0.15 0.98
N ALA A 100 14.42 -1.09 1.75
CA ALA A 100 13.87 -1.44 3.06
C ALA A 100 13.96 -0.29 4.06
N SER A 101 12.94 -0.17 4.92
CA SER A 101 12.98 0.75 6.06
C SER A 101 13.98 0.27 7.13
N PRO A 102 14.32 1.10 8.15
CA PRO A 102 15.18 0.69 9.25
C PRO A 102 14.67 -0.53 10.02
N TYR A 103 13.38 -0.81 9.92
CA TYR A 103 12.75 -2.01 10.50
C TYR A 103 12.71 -3.21 9.54
N GLY A 104 13.30 -3.10 8.34
CA GLY A 104 13.30 -4.14 7.32
C GLY A 104 11.98 -4.28 6.56
N VAL A 105 11.07 -3.30 6.67
CA VAL A 105 9.80 -3.32 5.92
C VAL A 105 10.07 -2.89 4.49
N LEU A 106 9.62 -3.72 3.54
CA LEU A 106 9.82 -3.52 2.11
C LEU A 106 8.63 -2.79 1.46
N ASP A 107 8.89 -2.19 0.28
CA ASP A 107 7.90 -1.52 -0.56
C ASP A 107 7.13 -0.39 0.16
N MET A 108 7.78 0.27 1.14
CA MET A 108 7.22 1.46 1.80
C MET A 108 7.28 2.71 0.90
N ALA A 109 7.90 2.60 -0.27
CA ALA A 109 7.96 3.67 -1.28
C ALA A 109 7.87 3.08 -2.69
N GLY A 110 6.98 3.65 -3.51
CA GLY A 110 6.73 3.18 -4.88
C GLY A 110 5.86 1.92 -4.97
N ASN A 111 5.83 1.33 -6.14
CA ASN A 111 5.04 0.18 -6.52
C ASN A 111 3.52 0.47 -6.47
N VAL A 112 2.88 0.47 -5.30
CA VAL A 112 1.48 0.86 -5.11
C VAL A 112 1.36 1.82 -3.93
N ARG A 113 0.50 2.83 -4.06
CA ARG A 113 0.05 3.62 -2.91
C ARG A 113 -0.76 2.74 -1.99
N GLU A 114 -0.60 2.91 -0.70
CA GLU A 114 -1.24 2.07 0.29
C GLU A 114 -2.30 2.83 1.07
N TRP A 115 -3.50 2.26 1.11
CA TRP A 115 -4.58 2.76 1.93
C TRP A 115 -4.20 2.76 3.41
N THR A 116 -4.51 3.86 4.09
CA THR A 116 -4.45 3.96 5.55
C THR A 116 -5.86 4.03 6.15
N LEU A 117 -5.96 3.85 7.45
CA LEU A 117 -7.22 3.89 8.18
C LEU A 117 -7.78 5.32 8.27
N ASP A 118 -6.90 6.33 8.19
CA ASP A 118 -7.25 7.70 8.50
C ASP A 118 -8.10 8.36 7.41
N PRO A 119 -9.15 9.10 7.81
CA PRO A 119 -9.86 9.97 6.90
C PRO A 119 -8.99 11.15 6.51
N TYR A 120 -9.12 11.61 5.28
CA TYR A 120 -8.58 12.90 4.89
C TYR A 120 -9.61 13.99 5.20
N SER A 121 -9.20 15.01 5.94
CA SER A 121 -9.97 16.23 6.10
C SER A 121 -9.06 17.43 5.82
N SER A 122 -9.50 18.34 4.97
CA SER A 122 -8.82 19.61 4.75
C SER A 122 -9.68 20.74 5.31
N ASP A 123 -9.04 21.75 5.88
CA ASP A 123 -9.71 22.97 6.33
C ASP A 123 -10.37 23.73 5.16
N ASP A 124 -9.96 23.43 3.93
CA ASP A 124 -10.41 24.10 2.70
C ASP A 124 -11.56 23.37 1.98
N ASN A 125 -12.16 22.32 2.57
CA ASN A 125 -13.19 21.48 1.94
C ASN A 125 -12.78 20.90 0.57
N MET A 126 -11.49 20.70 0.32
CA MET A 126 -11.01 20.11 -0.94
C MET A 126 -11.13 18.57 -0.98
N GLY A 127 -11.46 17.93 0.15
CA GLY A 127 -11.76 16.50 0.25
C GLY A 127 -13.24 16.25 0.48
N GLY A 128 -13.75 15.08 0.08
CA GLY A 128 -15.09 14.60 0.43
C GLY A 128 -15.09 13.98 1.83
N ASP A 129 -16.25 13.93 2.48
CA ASP A 129 -16.42 13.32 3.81
C ASP A 129 -15.97 11.85 3.89
N THR A 130 -15.77 11.21 2.74
CA THR A 130 -15.39 9.80 2.61
C THR A 130 -13.99 9.61 2.02
N ASP A 131 -13.16 10.64 1.98
CA ASP A 131 -11.81 10.53 1.44
C ASP A 131 -10.86 9.94 2.48
N ARG A 132 -9.93 9.10 2.00
CA ARG A 132 -8.95 8.37 2.81
C ARG A 132 -7.54 8.69 2.35
N ILE A 133 -6.62 8.70 3.31
CA ILE A 133 -5.20 8.95 3.05
C ILE A 133 -4.54 7.72 2.43
N LEU A 134 -3.66 7.98 1.47
CA LEU A 134 -2.78 6.99 0.82
C LEU A 134 -1.33 7.42 0.99
N LYS A 135 -0.46 6.45 1.24
CA LYS A 135 0.97 6.66 1.50
C LYS A 135 1.85 5.93 0.48
N GLY A 136 3.11 6.36 0.40
CA GLY A 136 4.21 5.63 -0.26
C GLY A 136 4.42 5.93 -1.73
N GLY A 137 3.51 6.60 -2.43
CA GLY A 137 3.61 6.75 -3.89
C GLY A 137 3.41 5.44 -4.64
N SER A 138 3.52 5.46 -5.95
CA SER A 138 3.31 4.29 -6.82
C SER A 138 4.32 4.19 -7.96
N SER A 139 4.25 3.09 -8.71
CA SER A 139 5.08 2.83 -9.89
C SER A 139 4.97 3.90 -11.00
N SER A 140 3.92 4.69 -11.01
CA SER A 140 3.69 5.75 -11.99
C SER A 140 3.90 7.16 -11.45
N ASP A 141 4.28 7.31 -10.19
CA ASP A 141 4.45 8.62 -9.55
C ASP A 141 5.89 9.12 -9.63
N TYR A 142 6.05 10.43 -9.41
CA TYR A 142 7.35 11.09 -9.38
C TYR A 142 8.05 10.93 -8.02
N PRO A 143 9.39 11.12 -7.96
CA PRO A 143 10.20 10.90 -6.76
C PRO A 143 9.70 11.58 -5.49
N GLN A 144 9.10 12.78 -5.61
CA GLN A 144 8.61 13.56 -4.47
C GLN A 144 7.51 12.84 -3.67
N THR A 145 6.77 11.95 -4.29
CA THR A 145 5.70 11.18 -3.63
C THR A 145 6.21 10.02 -2.79
N LEU A 146 7.50 9.71 -2.90
CA LEU A 146 8.16 8.60 -2.19
C LEU A 146 8.62 8.99 -0.77
N GLU A 147 8.58 10.29 -0.44
CA GLU A 147 8.92 10.77 0.90
C GLU A 147 7.97 10.18 1.94
N ILE A 148 8.49 9.83 3.12
CA ILE A 148 7.69 9.26 4.22
C ILE A 148 6.53 10.18 4.61
N THR A 149 6.73 11.51 4.51
CA THR A 149 5.72 12.51 4.86
C THR A 149 4.72 12.78 3.72
N ALA A 150 5.05 12.40 2.48
CA ALA A 150 4.15 12.59 1.35
C ALA A 150 2.88 11.74 1.50
N PHE A 151 1.77 12.27 1.06
CA PHE A 151 0.49 11.58 1.04
C PHE A 151 -0.34 12.01 -0.17
N GLN A 152 -1.34 11.22 -0.47
CA GLN A 152 -2.43 11.54 -1.38
C GLN A 152 -3.74 11.11 -0.72
N TRP A 153 -4.84 11.49 -1.31
CA TRP A 153 -6.17 11.12 -0.82
C TRP A 153 -7.10 10.80 -1.99
N HIS A 154 -8.01 9.87 -1.75
CA HIS A 154 -9.05 9.51 -2.68
C HIS A 154 -10.28 9.04 -1.91
N SER A 155 -11.44 9.14 -2.58
CA SER A 155 -12.69 8.58 -2.04
C SER A 155 -12.51 7.12 -1.67
N GLU A 156 -13.05 6.70 -0.52
CA GLU A 156 -13.00 5.32 -0.02
C GLU A 156 -13.59 4.29 -1.00
N LYS A 157 -14.43 4.73 -1.96
CA LYS A 157 -15.02 3.91 -3.02
C LYS A 157 -14.15 3.82 -4.27
N SER A 158 -13.10 4.63 -4.35
CA SER A 158 -12.23 4.69 -5.51
C SER A 158 -11.29 3.49 -5.55
N ALA A 159 -11.19 2.85 -6.71
CA ALA A 159 -10.27 1.75 -6.96
C ALA A 159 -9.38 2.10 -8.16
N GLY A 160 -8.12 1.73 -8.13
CA GLY A 160 -7.17 2.08 -9.19
C GLY A 160 -6.02 1.09 -9.31
N PHE A 161 -5.37 1.08 -10.49
CA PHE A 161 -4.26 0.18 -10.80
C PHE A 161 -3.02 0.40 -9.92
N ASN A 162 -2.91 1.56 -9.30
CA ASN A 162 -1.76 2.01 -8.52
C ASN A 162 -2.06 2.12 -7.01
N ARG A 163 -3.15 1.50 -6.54
CA ARG A 163 -3.58 1.50 -5.14
C ARG A 163 -3.72 0.08 -4.64
N GLY A 164 -3.07 -0.17 -3.52
CA GLY A 164 -3.10 -1.41 -2.79
C GLY A 164 -3.20 -1.12 -1.29
N PHE A 165 -2.73 -2.04 -0.48
CA PHE A 165 -2.75 -1.91 0.97
C PHE A 165 -1.79 -2.91 1.63
N ARG A 166 -1.54 -2.68 2.91
CA ARG A 166 -0.99 -3.66 3.85
C ARG A 166 -1.84 -3.71 5.10
N CYS A 167 -1.82 -4.84 5.79
CA CYS A 167 -2.47 -4.96 7.11
C CYS A 167 -1.44 -4.83 8.22
N VAL A 168 -1.90 -4.34 9.37
CA VAL A 168 -1.18 -4.40 10.65
C VAL A 168 -1.90 -5.34 11.60
N TYR A 169 -1.13 -5.98 12.46
CA TYR A 169 -1.62 -6.96 13.43
C TYR A 169 -1.13 -6.59 14.82
N THR A 170 -1.97 -6.82 15.84
CA THR A 170 -1.52 -6.73 17.24
C THR A 170 -0.73 -7.98 17.61
N ALA A 171 0.19 -7.85 18.58
CA ALA A 171 0.98 -8.99 19.04
C ALA A 171 0.11 -10.18 19.51
N ASP A 172 -1.07 -9.87 20.07
CA ASP A 172 -2.03 -10.88 20.56
C ASP A 172 -2.78 -11.58 19.41
N SER A 173 -2.89 -10.96 18.22
CA SER A 173 -3.55 -11.55 17.04
C SER A 173 -2.64 -12.52 16.28
N VAL A 174 -1.33 -12.41 16.48
CA VAL A 174 -0.34 -13.34 15.92
C VAL A 174 -0.20 -14.51 16.90
N GLY A 175 -1.21 -15.39 16.91
CA GLY A 175 -1.16 -16.59 17.75
C GLY A 175 0.11 -17.38 17.47
N THR A 176 0.83 -17.70 18.52
CA THR A 176 1.91 -18.69 18.54
C THR A 176 1.37 -19.98 17.93
N LYS A 177 1.78 -20.26 16.70
CA LYS A 177 1.63 -21.58 16.07
C LYS A 177 2.78 -22.48 16.50
#